data_78dbb7d25316bf3493b6938e2e3f8b2a
#
_entry.id   78dbb7d25316bf3493b6938e2e3f8b2a
#
_cell.length_a   1.000
_cell.length_b   1.000
_cell.length_c   1.000
_cell.angle_alpha   90.00
_cell.angle_beta   90.00
_cell.angle_gamma   90.00
#
_symmetry.space_group_name_H-M   'P 1'
#
loop_
_entity.id
_entity.type
_entity.pdbx_description
1 polymer ?
#
loop_
_entity_poly.entity_id
_entity_poly.type
_entity_poly.pdbx_seq_one_letter_code
_entity_poly.pdbx_strand_id
1 'polypeptide(L)'
;MITLEHISKVYEGANRVEALKDISLTIEKGQIYGIIGQSGAGKSTLIRCINMLEAPTSGSVIVDGTDLTKLSASELRKARKHIGMIFQHFNLLSSRTVYDNVAFPLELQGLSKAEIKERITPILDIVGLSDRVNNYPSQLSGGQKQRVGIARALASHPKVLLCDEATSALDPQTTESILELLKDINERMGLTIVLITHEMQVIREICDRVAVIEGGVILEEGSTLEVFTNPKKPTTKDFVGSVVSDNLPQEALEHIELHDDWIAGTAPLVKLKFTGQATDEPVVAGLVRRFDLDVSILFGGIDYIQNTSVGRLIVILNGDPMKAQEGLDYIRTLPIESEVIGYVRASN
;
A
#
# COMPACT_ATOMS: atom_id res chain seq x y z
N MET A 1 -9.23 -5.03 -15.18
CA MET A 1 -9.48 -6.38 -14.61
C MET A 1 -10.68 -6.41 -13.69
N ILE A 2 -10.75 -5.45 -12.76
CA ILE A 2 -11.91 -5.27 -11.88
C ILE A 2 -12.44 -3.87 -12.10
N THR A 3 -13.78 -3.74 -12.27
CA THR A 3 -14.44 -2.44 -12.35
C THR A 3 -15.62 -2.43 -11.37
N LEU A 4 -15.63 -1.46 -10.50
CA LEU A 4 -16.72 -1.17 -9.60
C LEU A 4 -17.42 0.08 -10.10
N GLU A 5 -18.73 0.01 -10.29
CA GLU A 5 -19.54 1.12 -10.82
C GLU A 5 -20.64 1.46 -9.82
N HIS A 6 -20.52 2.63 -9.19
CA HIS A 6 -21.52 3.19 -8.28
C HIS A 6 -21.91 2.24 -7.13
N ILE A 7 -20.92 1.54 -6.54
CA ILE A 7 -21.14 0.57 -5.48
C ILE A 7 -21.56 1.29 -4.20
N SER A 8 -22.74 0.95 -3.72
CA SER A 8 -23.20 1.31 -2.38
C SER A 8 -23.59 0.08 -1.59
N LYS A 9 -23.32 0.10 -0.28
CA LYS A 9 -23.70 -0.98 0.64
C LYS A 9 -24.29 -0.41 1.90
N VAL A 10 -25.54 -0.74 2.13
CA VAL A 10 -26.28 -0.42 3.36
C VAL A 10 -26.59 -1.70 4.11
N TYR A 11 -26.28 -1.73 5.38
CA TYR A 11 -26.71 -2.76 6.31
C TYR A 11 -27.95 -2.26 7.05
N GLU A 12 -29.07 -2.95 6.83
CA GLU A 12 -30.32 -2.68 7.53
C GLU A 12 -30.28 -3.42 8.89
N GLY A 13 -30.67 -2.73 9.96
CA GLY A 13 -30.67 -3.26 11.32
C GLY A 13 -31.25 -2.24 12.29
N ALA A 14 -31.05 -2.44 13.59
CA ALA A 14 -31.44 -1.46 14.63
C ALA A 14 -30.81 -0.08 14.40
N ASN A 15 -29.59 -0.07 13.88
CA ASN A 15 -28.93 1.12 13.37
C ASN A 15 -28.61 0.86 11.88
N ARG A 16 -29.21 1.66 11.00
CA ARG A 16 -28.87 1.64 9.57
C ARG A 16 -27.46 2.16 9.36
N VAL A 17 -26.59 1.33 8.77
CA VAL A 17 -25.20 1.70 8.49
C VAL A 17 -24.94 1.68 6.99
N GLU A 18 -24.59 2.83 6.44
CA GLU A 18 -24.16 2.98 5.05
C GLU A 18 -22.64 2.79 4.99
N ALA A 19 -22.21 1.55 4.75
CA ALA A 19 -20.81 1.16 4.80
C ALA A 19 -20.02 1.56 3.55
N LEU A 20 -20.68 1.62 2.38
CA LEU A 20 -20.12 2.10 1.12
C LEU A 20 -21.11 3.07 0.46
N LYS A 21 -20.56 4.16 -0.09
CA LYS A 21 -21.33 5.27 -0.65
C LYS A 21 -20.79 5.63 -2.03
N ASP A 22 -21.47 5.14 -3.08
CA ASP A 22 -21.20 5.49 -4.48
C ASP A 22 -19.72 5.31 -4.91
N ILE A 23 -19.15 4.15 -4.59
CA ILE A 23 -17.75 3.85 -4.95
C ILE A 23 -17.66 3.41 -6.41
N SER A 24 -16.83 4.13 -7.18
CA SER A 24 -16.43 3.74 -8.52
C SER A 24 -14.90 3.61 -8.56
N LEU A 25 -14.39 2.47 -9.05
CA LEU A 25 -12.98 2.12 -9.01
C LEU A 25 -12.62 1.16 -10.14
N THR A 26 -11.46 1.35 -10.77
CA THR A 26 -10.94 0.45 -11.80
C THR A 26 -9.56 -0.06 -11.44
N ILE A 27 -9.38 -1.39 -11.48
CA ILE A 27 -8.13 -2.08 -11.21
C ILE A 27 -7.70 -2.82 -12.47
N GLU A 28 -6.53 -2.49 -12.95
CA GLU A 28 -6.00 -3.08 -14.19
C GLU A 28 -5.48 -4.50 -13.97
N LYS A 29 -5.35 -5.24 -15.06
CA LYS A 29 -4.83 -6.61 -15.01
C LYS A 29 -3.35 -6.62 -14.61
N GLY A 30 -2.99 -7.52 -13.69
CA GLY A 30 -1.62 -7.70 -13.21
C GLY A 30 -1.17 -6.66 -12.17
N GLN A 31 -2.01 -5.68 -11.82
CA GLN A 31 -1.68 -4.71 -10.77
C GLN A 31 -1.78 -5.30 -9.37
N ILE A 32 -0.95 -4.80 -8.47
CA ILE A 32 -1.15 -4.87 -7.02
C ILE A 32 -1.79 -3.55 -6.59
N TYR A 33 -3.05 -3.61 -6.21
CA TYR A 33 -3.85 -2.46 -5.85
C TYR A 33 -4.14 -2.44 -4.35
N GLY A 34 -3.74 -1.36 -3.69
CA GLY A 34 -3.95 -1.16 -2.27
C GLY A 34 -5.21 -0.35 -1.97
N ILE A 35 -5.93 -0.71 -0.91
CA ILE A 35 -7.03 0.09 -0.35
C ILE A 35 -6.71 0.32 1.11
N ILE A 36 -6.47 1.58 1.48
CA ILE A 36 -6.10 1.97 2.84
C ILE A 36 -7.17 2.85 3.47
N GLY A 37 -7.33 2.74 4.78
CA GLY A 37 -8.25 3.55 5.56
C GLY A 37 -8.28 3.11 7.01
N GLN A 38 -8.86 3.92 7.89
CA GLN A 38 -9.01 3.59 9.30
C GLN A 38 -9.92 2.38 9.52
N SER A 39 -9.91 1.83 10.75
CA SER A 39 -10.88 0.79 11.12
C SER A 39 -12.31 1.31 10.96
N GLY A 40 -13.18 0.49 10.36
CA GLY A 40 -14.58 0.89 10.08
C GLY A 40 -14.76 1.77 8.83
N ALA A 41 -13.73 2.11 8.07
CA ALA A 41 -13.85 2.95 6.85
C ALA A 41 -14.61 2.28 5.68
N GLY A 42 -14.91 0.96 5.76
CA GLY A 42 -15.60 0.21 4.70
C GLY A 42 -14.72 -0.75 3.90
N LYS A 43 -13.40 -0.86 4.18
CA LYS A 43 -12.44 -1.69 3.43
C LYS A 43 -12.88 -3.15 3.28
N SER A 44 -13.13 -3.84 4.39
CA SER A 44 -13.55 -5.26 4.38
C SER A 44 -14.91 -5.45 3.71
N THR A 45 -15.82 -4.48 3.79
CA THR A 45 -17.08 -4.51 3.06
C THR A 45 -16.81 -4.41 1.56
N LEU A 46 -15.92 -3.50 1.14
CA LEU A 46 -15.59 -3.29 -0.28
C LEU A 46 -14.97 -4.56 -0.89
N ILE A 47 -13.98 -5.15 -0.24
CA ILE A 47 -13.34 -6.37 -0.75
C ILE A 47 -14.32 -7.56 -0.80
N ARG A 48 -15.26 -7.65 0.13
CA ARG A 48 -16.32 -8.66 0.14
C ARG A 48 -17.38 -8.41 -0.92
N CYS A 49 -17.58 -7.17 -1.35
CA CYS A 49 -18.41 -6.86 -2.52
C CYS A 49 -17.74 -7.32 -3.81
N ILE A 50 -16.41 -7.18 -3.95
CA ILE A 50 -15.68 -7.60 -5.15
C ILE A 50 -15.87 -9.10 -5.43
N ASN A 51 -15.88 -9.96 -4.42
CA ASN A 51 -16.13 -11.39 -4.59
C ASN A 51 -17.59 -11.81 -4.34
N MET A 52 -18.48 -10.81 -4.15
CA MET A 52 -19.91 -11.02 -3.88
C MET A 52 -20.19 -11.87 -2.62
N LEU A 53 -19.26 -11.96 -1.67
CA LEU A 53 -19.57 -12.49 -0.32
C LEU A 53 -20.59 -11.59 0.37
N GLU A 54 -20.50 -10.29 0.11
CA GLU A 54 -21.50 -9.28 0.45
C GLU A 54 -22.04 -8.71 -0.86
N ALA A 55 -23.31 -8.90 -1.14
CA ALA A 55 -23.93 -8.27 -2.29
C ALA A 55 -24.04 -6.75 -2.05
N PRO A 56 -23.61 -5.88 -2.98
CA PRO A 56 -23.86 -4.45 -2.88
C PRO A 56 -25.37 -4.18 -2.87
N THR A 57 -25.78 -3.07 -2.26
CA THR A 57 -27.18 -2.60 -2.28
C THR A 57 -27.53 -2.02 -3.65
N SER A 58 -26.56 -1.38 -4.30
CA SER A 58 -26.68 -0.85 -5.66
C SER A 58 -25.31 -0.83 -6.35
N GLY A 59 -25.31 -0.65 -7.66
CA GLY A 59 -24.11 -0.63 -8.49
C GLY A 59 -23.77 -1.97 -9.11
N SER A 60 -22.66 -2.04 -9.85
CA SER A 60 -22.19 -3.21 -10.59
C SER A 60 -20.76 -3.59 -10.20
N VAL A 61 -20.50 -4.90 -10.07
CA VAL A 61 -19.16 -5.46 -9.82
C VAL A 61 -18.78 -6.29 -11.05
N ILE A 62 -17.84 -5.79 -11.82
CA ILE A 62 -17.37 -6.44 -13.04
C ILE A 62 -15.98 -7.01 -12.79
N VAL A 63 -15.80 -8.31 -12.98
CA VAL A 63 -14.51 -9.00 -12.85
C VAL A 63 -14.23 -9.78 -14.12
N ASP A 64 -13.08 -9.52 -14.73
CA ASP A 64 -12.67 -10.13 -16.01
C ASP A 64 -13.77 -10.06 -17.09
N GLY A 65 -14.41 -8.88 -17.20
CA GLY A 65 -15.48 -8.62 -18.16
C GLY A 65 -16.85 -9.20 -17.81
N THR A 66 -16.98 -9.88 -16.66
CA THR A 66 -18.25 -10.48 -16.21
C THR A 66 -18.85 -9.68 -15.05
N ASP A 67 -20.07 -9.18 -15.22
CA ASP A 67 -20.82 -8.50 -14.15
C ASP A 67 -21.36 -9.54 -13.15
N LEU A 68 -20.72 -9.61 -11.99
CA LEU A 68 -21.06 -10.60 -10.95
C LEU A 68 -22.42 -10.32 -10.30
N THR A 69 -22.89 -9.08 -10.34
CA THR A 69 -24.18 -8.69 -9.72
C THR A 69 -25.39 -9.26 -10.46
N LYS A 70 -25.20 -9.63 -11.74
CA LYS A 70 -26.25 -10.19 -12.60
C LYS A 70 -26.28 -11.71 -12.66
N LEU A 71 -25.30 -12.37 -12.02
CA LEU A 71 -25.16 -13.83 -12.09
C LEU A 71 -26.14 -14.54 -11.16
N SER A 72 -26.64 -15.67 -11.60
CA SER A 72 -27.33 -16.63 -10.75
C SER A 72 -26.37 -17.21 -9.69
N ALA A 73 -26.91 -17.78 -8.61
CA ALA A 73 -26.11 -18.40 -7.56
C ALA A 73 -25.17 -19.52 -8.08
N SER A 74 -25.57 -20.23 -9.14
CA SER A 74 -24.74 -21.27 -9.78
C SER A 74 -23.59 -20.68 -10.57
N GLU A 75 -23.86 -19.64 -11.37
CA GLU A 75 -22.85 -18.93 -12.16
C GLU A 75 -21.86 -18.20 -11.26
N LEU A 76 -22.35 -17.56 -10.19
CA LEU A 76 -21.51 -16.89 -9.20
C LEU A 76 -20.53 -17.86 -8.51
N ARG A 77 -20.99 -19.08 -8.17
CA ARG A 77 -20.07 -20.12 -7.64
C ARG A 77 -18.98 -20.49 -8.65
N LYS A 78 -19.29 -20.50 -9.97
CA LYS A 78 -18.29 -20.75 -11.01
C LYS A 78 -17.31 -19.57 -11.15
N ALA A 79 -17.81 -18.33 -11.14
CA ALA A 79 -16.99 -17.12 -11.22
C ALA A 79 -16.02 -17.00 -10.03
N ARG A 80 -16.48 -17.30 -8.81
CA ARG A 80 -15.64 -17.27 -7.60
C ARG A 80 -14.46 -18.24 -7.63
N LYS A 81 -14.46 -19.28 -8.46
CA LYS A 81 -13.28 -20.16 -8.63
C LYS A 81 -12.07 -19.41 -9.19
N HIS A 82 -12.31 -18.29 -9.89
CA HIS A 82 -11.27 -17.43 -10.45
C HIS A 82 -10.91 -16.25 -9.55
N ILE A 83 -11.45 -16.20 -8.34
CA ILE A 83 -11.18 -15.16 -7.35
C ILE A 83 -10.69 -15.85 -6.08
N GLY A 84 -9.38 -15.78 -5.81
CA GLY A 84 -8.80 -16.24 -4.55
C GLY A 84 -9.04 -15.22 -3.44
N MET A 85 -9.15 -15.68 -2.21
CA MET A 85 -9.25 -14.79 -1.04
C MET A 85 -8.38 -15.27 0.09
N ILE A 86 -7.59 -14.35 0.64
CA ILE A 86 -6.79 -14.49 1.85
C ILE A 86 -7.49 -13.69 2.94
N PHE A 87 -7.71 -14.31 4.08
CA PHE A 87 -8.43 -13.74 5.21
C PHE A 87 -7.47 -13.32 6.33
N GLN A 88 -7.85 -12.33 7.11
CA GLN A 88 -7.11 -11.83 8.26
C GLN A 88 -6.75 -12.92 9.29
N HIS A 89 -7.62 -13.87 9.55
CA HIS A 89 -7.48 -14.94 10.54
C HIS A 89 -7.16 -16.30 9.93
N PHE A 90 -6.37 -16.37 8.84
CA PHE A 90 -5.95 -17.59 8.14
C PHE A 90 -7.09 -18.53 7.71
N ASN A 91 -8.12 -18.71 8.53
CA ASN A 91 -9.30 -19.57 8.34
C ASN A 91 -8.93 -20.99 7.84
N LEU A 92 -7.89 -21.58 8.44
CA LEU A 92 -7.46 -22.93 8.14
C LEU A 92 -8.37 -23.97 8.83
N LEU A 93 -8.56 -25.09 8.16
CA LEU A 93 -9.25 -26.24 8.70
C LEU A 93 -8.29 -26.94 9.68
N SER A 94 -8.55 -26.80 10.99
CA SER A 94 -7.66 -27.26 12.06
C SER A 94 -7.44 -28.79 12.08
N SER A 95 -8.43 -29.54 11.61
CA SER A 95 -8.41 -31.00 11.52
C SER A 95 -7.76 -31.54 10.22
N ARG A 96 -7.28 -30.67 9.34
CA ARG A 96 -6.66 -31.02 8.07
C ARG A 96 -5.18 -30.64 8.06
N THR A 97 -4.37 -31.41 7.37
CA THR A 97 -2.94 -31.10 7.12
C THR A 97 -2.79 -29.87 6.24
N VAL A 98 -1.55 -29.39 6.07
CA VAL A 98 -1.20 -28.35 5.08
C VAL A 98 -1.67 -28.77 3.69
N TYR A 99 -1.31 -30.00 3.27
CA TYR A 99 -1.73 -30.54 1.97
C TYR A 99 -3.25 -30.50 1.81
N ASP A 100 -4.00 -31.03 2.78
CA ASP A 100 -5.45 -31.12 2.70
C ASP A 100 -6.14 -29.76 2.76
N ASN A 101 -5.56 -28.77 3.46
CA ASN A 101 -6.04 -27.38 3.42
C ASN A 101 -5.91 -26.77 2.03
N VAL A 102 -4.78 -26.98 1.34
CA VAL A 102 -4.52 -26.47 -0.01
C VAL A 102 -5.35 -27.24 -1.05
N ALA A 103 -5.54 -28.56 -0.86
CA ALA A 103 -6.33 -29.41 -1.74
C ALA A 103 -7.85 -29.12 -1.69
N PHE A 104 -8.33 -28.60 -0.55
CA PHE A 104 -9.76 -28.46 -0.28
C PHE A 104 -10.58 -27.76 -1.38
N PRO A 105 -10.16 -26.62 -1.96
CA PRO A 105 -10.91 -25.99 -3.05
C PRO A 105 -11.00 -26.88 -4.30
N LEU A 106 -10.01 -27.69 -4.57
CA LEU A 106 -9.95 -28.60 -5.71
C LEU A 106 -10.80 -29.85 -5.48
N GLU A 107 -10.86 -30.36 -4.25
CA GLU A 107 -11.79 -31.43 -3.85
C GLU A 107 -13.24 -31.01 -4.10
N LEU A 108 -13.59 -29.78 -3.71
CA LEU A 108 -14.94 -29.22 -3.95
C LEU A 108 -15.25 -29.03 -5.45
N GLN A 109 -14.22 -28.97 -6.30
CA GLN A 109 -14.35 -28.94 -7.76
C GLN A 109 -14.48 -30.33 -8.38
N GLY A 110 -14.30 -31.38 -7.58
CA GLY A 110 -14.41 -32.78 -8.02
C GLY A 110 -13.18 -33.32 -8.76
N LEU A 111 -12.00 -32.70 -8.58
CA LEU A 111 -10.76 -33.19 -9.18
C LEU A 111 -10.30 -34.48 -8.53
N SER A 112 -9.66 -35.34 -9.30
CA SER A 112 -9.04 -36.57 -8.82
C SER A 112 -7.79 -36.26 -7.94
N LYS A 113 -7.40 -37.21 -7.10
CA LYS A 113 -6.19 -37.07 -6.24
C LYS A 113 -4.92 -36.82 -7.06
N ALA A 114 -4.82 -37.40 -8.26
CA ALA A 114 -3.67 -37.20 -9.14
C ALA A 114 -3.61 -35.76 -9.66
N GLU A 115 -4.73 -35.22 -10.18
CA GLU A 115 -4.82 -33.84 -10.63
C GLU A 115 -4.59 -32.82 -9.50
N ILE A 116 -5.13 -33.11 -8.30
CA ILE A 116 -4.88 -32.26 -7.12
C ILE A 116 -3.39 -32.22 -6.80
N LYS A 117 -2.73 -33.38 -6.74
CA LYS A 117 -1.30 -33.46 -6.45
C LYS A 117 -0.46 -32.69 -7.48
N GLU A 118 -0.74 -32.85 -8.75
CA GLU A 118 -0.06 -32.17 -9.84
C GLU A 118 -0.18 -30.64 -9.70
N ARG A 119 -1.37 -30.15 -9.36
CA ARG A 119 -1.63 -28.69 -9.23
C ARG A 119 -1.01 -28.07 -7.99
N ILE A 120 -1.08 -28.73 -6.83
CA ILE A 120 -0.68 -28.11 -5.58
C ILE A 120 0.81 -28.27 -5.27
N THR A 121 1.50 -29.26 -5.82
CA THR A 121 2.94 -29.46 -5.58
C THR A 121 3.76 -28.19 -5.93
N PRO A 122 3.65 -27.62 -7.14
CA PRO A 122 4.40 -26.39 -7.46
C PRO A 122 3.97 -25.18 -6.61
N ILE A 123 2.71 -25.12 -6.16
CA ILE A 123 2.24 -24.04 -5.30
C ILE A 123 2.89 -24.15 -3.90
N LEU A 124 2.98 -25.37 -3.36
CA LEU A 124 3.63 -25.62 -2.08
C LEU A 124 5.13 -25.26 -2.12
N ASP A 125 5.79 -25.49 -3.26
CA ASP A 125 7.17 -25.07 -3.48
C ASP A 125 7.30 -23.52 -3.51
N ILE A 126 6.42 -22.84 -4.26
CA ILE A 126 6.40 -21.36 -4.33
C ILE A 126 6.23 -20.74 -2.94
N VAL A 127 5.32 -21.27 -2.13
CA VAL A 127 5.10 -20.73 -0.77
C VAL A 127 6.09 -21.25 0.27
N GLY A 128 7.03 -22.14 -0.11
CA GLY A 128 8.06 -22.67 0.77
C GLY A 128 7.53 -23.60 1.87
N LEU A 129 6.58 -24.48 1.54
CA LEU A 129 5.95 -25.42 2.49
C LEU A 129 6.07 -26.88 2.09
N SER A 130 6.92 -27.22 1.13
CA SER A 130 7.07 -28.60 0.63
C SER A 130 7.51 -29.60 1.70
N ASP A 131 8.28 -29.19 2.70
CA ASP A 131 8.71 -29.99 3.85
C ASP A 131 7.65 -30.07 4.97
N ARG A 132 6.55 -29.32 4.88
CA ARG A 132 5.50 -29.18 5.91
C ARG A 132 4.14 -29.76 5.50
N VAL A 133 4.06 -30.43 4.37
CA VAL A 133 2.79 -30.88 3.75
C VAL A 133 1.92 -31.74 4.69
N ASN A 134 2.53 -32.50 5.59
CA ASN A 134 1.84 -33.38 6.55
C ASN A 134 1.58 -32.71 7.91
N ASN A 135 2.05 -31.46 8.14
CA ASN A 135 1.82 -30.76 9.38
C ASN A 135 0.37 -30.27 9.48
N TYR A 136 -0.12 -30.20 10.70
CA TYR A 136 -1.41 -29.57 11.04
C TYR A 136 -1.22 -28.07 11.38
N PRO A 137 -2.26 -27.24 11.24
CA PRO A 137 -2.18 -25.81 11.57
C PRO A 137 -1.65 -25.50 12.98
N SER A 138 -1.92 -26.35 13.97
CA SER A 138 -1.41 -26.21 15.34
C SER A 138 0.12 -26.33 15.46
N GLN A 139 0.77 -26.91 14.46
CA GLN A 139 2.22 -27.13 14.41
C GLN A 139 2.96 -26.06 13.61
N LEU A 140 2.26 -25.01 13.14
CA LEU A 140 2.78 -23.97 12.27
C LEU A 140 2.88 -22.63 12.97
N SER A 141 3.92 -21.86 12.63
CA SER A 141 4.00 -20.44 13.01
C SER A 141 2.92 -19.60 12.30
N GLY A 142 2.71 -18.36 12.73
CA GLY A 142 1.77 -17.42 12.10
C GLY A 142 2.05 -17.24 10.60
N GLY A 143 3.30 -16.98 10.24
CA GLY A 143 3.71 -16.83 8.85
C GLY A 143 3.52 -18.10 8.01
N GLN A 144 3.80 -19.28 8.59
CA GLN A 144 3.53 -20.55 7.91
C GLN A 144 2.03 -20.77 7.67
N LYS A 145 1.17 -20.46 8.66
CA LYS A 145 -0.29 -20.49 8.49
C LYS A 145 -0.76 -19.55 7.38
N GLN A 146 -0.16 -18.36 7.29
CA GLN A 146 -0.47 -17.41 6.22
C GLN A 146 -0.06 -17.96 4.85
N ARG A 147 1.12 -18.56 4.73
CA ARG A 147 1.57 -19.22 3.50
C ARG A 147 0.64 -20.36 3.08
N VAL A 148 0.08 -21.14 4.02
CA VAL A 148 -0.97 -22.13 3.72
C VAL A 148 -2.24 -21.46 3.18
N GLY A 149 -2.66 -20.35 3.79
CA GLY A 149 -3.80 -19.55 3.30
C GLY A 149 -3.60 -19.03 1.88
N ILE A 150 -2.40 -18.53 1.58
CA ILE A 150 -2.00 -18.10 0.23
C ILE A 150 -2.04 -19.29 -0.74
N ALA A 151 -1.38 -20.42 -0.42
CA ALA A 151 -1.35 -21.61 -1.26
C ALA A 151 -2.78 -22.11 -1.57
N ARG A 152 -3.66 -22.15 -0.58
CA ARG A 152 -5.07 -22.53 -0.74
C ARG A 152 -5.81 -21.58 -1.68
N ALA A 153 -5.59 -20.27 -1.57
CA ALA A 153 -6.20 -19.28 -2.45
C ALA A 153 -5.72 -19.43 -3.91
N LEU A 154 -4.46 -19.83 -4.11
CA LEU A 154 -3.86 -20.04 -5.43
C LEU A 154 -4.25 -21.38 -6.07
N ALA A 155 -4.68 -22.38 -5.30
CA ALA A 155 -4.94 -23.75 -5.77
C ALA A 155 -5.90 -23.83 -6.97
N SER A 156 -6.88 -22.92 -7.05
CA SER A 156 -7.84 -22.84 -8.14
C SER A 156 -7.34 -22.06 -9.37
N HIS A 157 -6.07 -21.66 -9.43
CA HIS A 157 -5.50 -20.79 -10.46
C HIS A 157 -6.35 -19.52 -10.69
N PRO A 158 -6.52 -18.68 -9.66
CA PRO A 158 -7.35 -17.49 -9.75
C PRO A 158 -6.72 -16.48 -10.71
N LYS A 159 -7.53 -15.57 -11.24
CA LYS A 159 -7.10 -14.38 -11.98
C LYS A 159 -6.95 -13.16 -11.08
N VAL A 160 -7.68 -13.17 -9.96
CA VAL A 160 -7.71 -12.12 -8.93
C VAL A 160 -7.45 -12.75 -7.56
N LEU A 161 -6.60 -12.10 -6.77
CA LEU A 161 -6.35 -12.45 -5.37
C LEU A 161 -6.76 -11.26 -4.48
N LEU A 162 -7.70 -11.50 -3.60
CA LEU A 162 -8.18 -10.53 -2.62
C LEU A 162 -7.53 -10.81 -1.26
N CYS A 163 -6.92 -9.80 -0.66
CA CYS A 163 -6.21 -9.91 0.62
C CYS A 163 -6.89 -9.00 1.67
N ASP A 164 -7.62 -9.61 2.59
CA ASP A 164 -8.28 -8.91 3.71
C ASP A 164 -7.33 -8.88 4.90
N GLU A 165 -6.58 -7.78 5.07
CA GLU A 165 -5.58 -7.56 6.14
C GLU A 165 -4.62 -8.75 6.35
N ALA A 166 -4.04 -9.24 5.27
CA ALA A 166 -3.26 -10.48 5.22
C ALA A 166 -2.01 -10.50 6.11
N THR A 167 -1.56 -9.35 6.62
CA THR A 167 -0.33 -9.21 7.42
C THR A 167 -0.56 -8.71 8.84
N SER A 168 -1.76 -8.25 9.19
CA SER A 168 -2.07 -7.57 10.46
C SER A 168 -1.83 -8.40 11.74
N ALA A 169 -1.74 -9.72 11.61
CA ALA A 169 -1.50 -10.64 12.73
C ALA A 169 -0.06 -11.19 12.77
N LEU A 170 0.86 -10.60 12.00
CA LEU A 170 2.24 -11.06 11.82
C LEU A 170 3.23 -10.06 12.42
N ASP A 171 4.41 -10.56 12.80
CA ASP A 171 5.53 -9.70 13.15
C ASP A 171 6.13 -9.02 11.90
N PRO A 172 6.88 -7.91 12.05
CA PRO A 172 7.39 -7.13 10.91
C PRO A 172 8.23 -7.95 9.91
N GLN A 173 9.11 -8.81 10.39
CA GLN A 173 9.97 -9.63 9.53
C GLN A 173 9.17 -10.66 8.73
N THR A 174 8.17 -11.26 9.36
CA THR A 174 7.25 -12.18 8.69
C THR A 174 6.37 -11.44 7.68
N THR A 175 5.93 -10.22 8.01
CA THR A 175 5.16 -9.35 7.10
C THR A 175 5.96 -9.10 5.82
N GLU A 176 7.21 -8.63 5.91
CA GLU A 176 8.09 -8.40 4.76
C GLU A 176 8.20 -9.65 3.88
N SER A 177 8.46 -10.81 4.49
CA SER A 177 8.55 -12.10 3.77
C SER A 177 7.24 -12.52 3.07
N ILE A 178 6.07 -12.15 3.59
CA ILE A 178 4.77 -12.40 2.95
C ILE A 178 4.53 -11.41 1.81
N LEU A 179 4.94 -10.15 1.96
CA LEU A 179 4.83 -9.14 0.91
C LEU A 179 5.71 -9.47 -0.30
N GLU A 180 6.97 -9.90 -0.06
CA GLU A 180 7.87 -10.40 -1.10
C GLU A 180 7.26 -11.60 -1.84
N LEU A 181 6.67 -12.56 -1.10
CA LEU A 181 5.98 -13.69 -1.69
C LEU A 181 4.81 -13.26 -2.56
N LEU A 182 3.98 -12.32 -2.13
CA LEU A 182 2.85 -11.82 -2.92
C LEU A 182 3.32 -11.11 -4.19
N LYS A 183 4.41 -10.35 -4.12
CA LYS A 183 5.03 -9.70 -5.27
C LYS A 183 5.56 -10.74 -6.28
N ASP A 184 6.30 -11.74 -5.81
CA ASP A 184 6.81 -12.84 -6.64
C ASP A 184 5.67 -13.60 -7.34
N ILE A 185 4.58 -13.90 -6.63
CA ILE A 185 3.38 -14.52 -7.20
C ILE A 185 2.73 -13.62 -8.25
N ASN A 186 2.59 -12.32 -7.98
CA ASN A 186 2.05 -11.37 -8.95
C ASN A 186 2.86 -11.36 -10.24
N GLU A 187 4.19 -11.23 -10.14
CA GLU A 187 5.11 -11.18 -11.28
C GLU A 187 5.11 -12.49 -12.10
N ARG A 188 5.23 -13.66 -11.43
CA ARG A 188 5.30 -14.96 -12.11
C ARG A 188 3.98 -15.41 -12.74
N MET A 189 2.87 -15.08 -12.09
CA MET A 189 1.56 -15.58 -12.53
C MET A 189 0.73 -14.54 -13.28
N GLY A 190 1.17 -13.27 -13.35
CA GLY A 190 0.40 -12.16 -13.90
C GLY A 190 -0.92 -11.92 -13.14
N LEU A 191 -0.93 -12.22 -11.84
CA LEU A 191 -2.10 -12.22 -10.98
C LEU A 191 -2.44 -10.79 -10.57
N THR A 192 -3.71 -10.39 -10.68
CA THR A 192 -4.18 -9.11 -10.14
C THR A 192 -4.42 -9.27 -8.65
N ILE A 193 -3.79 -8.43 -7.81
CA ILE A 193 -3.92 -8.49 -6.35
C ILE A 193 -4.63 -7.23 -5.85
N VAL A 194 -5.65 -7.41 -5.03
CA VAL A 194 -6.28 -6.31 -4.28
C VAL A 194 -6.05 -6.57 -2.80
N LEU A 195 -5.35 -5.67 -2.14
CA LEU A 195 -5.12 -5.80 -0.72
C LEU A 195 -5.74 -4.63 0.05
N ILE A 196 -6.35 -4.93 1.16
CA ILE A 196 -6.78 -3.92 2.13
C ILE A 196 -5.89 -3.98 3.36
N THR A 197 -5.53 -2.81 3.87
CA THR A 197 -4.70 -2.67 5.06
C THR A 197 -4.96 -1.32 5.73
N HIS A 198 -4.52 -1.18 6.96
CA HIS A 198 -4.37 0.12 7.64
C HIS A 198 -2.89 0.52 7.75
N GLU A 199 -1.96 -0.29 7.24
CA GLU A 199 -0.52 -0.07 7.30
C GLU A 199 -0.02 0.54 5.99
N MET A 200 0.35 1.81 6.03
CA MET A 200 0.86 2.54 4.86
C MET A 200 2.18 1.97 4.34
N GLN A 201 2.98 1.36 5.21
CA GLN A 201 4.22 0.71 4.83
C GLN A 201 3.98 -0.43 3.84
N VAL A 202 2.95 -1.26 4.07
CA VAL A 202 2.55 -2.35 3.16
C VAL A 202 2.23 -1.80 1.76
N ILE A 203 1.48 -0.68 1.71
CA ILE A 203 1.16 -0.01 0.43
C ILE A 203 2.43 0.42 -0.29
N ARG A 204 3.36 1.08 0.43
CA ARG A 204 4.62 1.59 -0.11
C ARG A 204 5.48 0.48 -0.74
N GLU A 205 5.52 -0.68 -0.10
CA GLU A 205 6.40 -1.77 -0.49
C GLU A 205 5.96 -2.51 -1.75
N ILE A 206 4.66 -2.79 -1.91
CA ILE A 206 4.23 -3.67 -3.01
C ILE A 206 3.15 -3.12 -3.94
N CYS A 207 2.41 -2.06 -3.56
CA CYS A 207 1.27 -1.61 -4.37
C CYS A 207 1.69 -0.68 -5.52
N ASP A 208 1.14 -0.92 -6.71
CA ASP A 208 1.31 -0.03 -7.87
C ASP A 208 0.44 1.22 -7.74
N ARG A 209 -0.80 1.04 -7.29
CA ARG A 209 -1.78 2.10 -7.06
C ARG A 209 -2.45 1.92 -5.71
N VAL A 210 -2.98 3.00 -5.20
CA VAL A 210 -3.68 3.02 -3.91
C VAL A 210 -4.92 3.88 -3.96
N ALA A 211 -5.99 3.43 -3.29
CA ALA A 211 -7.16 4.23 -2.94
C ALA A 211 -7.22 4.42 -1.43
N VAL A 212 -7.46 5.64 -1.00
CA VAL A 212 -7.70 6.01 0.40
C VAL A 212 -9.20 6.07 0.62
N ILE A 213 -9.73 5.25 1.53
CA ILE A 213 -11.15 5.19 1.87
C ILE A 213 -11.40 5.73 3.28
N GLU A 214 -12.43 6.56 3.42
CA GLU A 214 -12.90 7.07 4.71
C GLU A 214 -14.42 7.21 4.68
N GLY A 215 -15.09 6.77 5.74
CA GLY A 215 -16.54 6.90 5.89
C GLY A 215 -17.35 6.32 4.72
N GLY A 216 -16.81 5.30 4.04
CA GLY A 216 -17.45 4.62 2.91
C GLY A 216 -17.27 5.27 1.55
N VAL A 217 -16.43 6.30 1.42
CA VAL A 217 -16.11 6.97 0.13
C VAL A 217 -14.62 6.90 -0.17
N ILE A 218 -14.25 6.88 -1.45
CA ILE A 218 -12.86 7.04 -1.87
C ILE A 218 -12.53 8.53 -1.84
N LEU A 219 -11.59 8.90 -0.96
CA LEU A 219 -11.13 10.29 -0.81
C LEU A 219 -10.08 10.67 -1.85
N GLU A 220 -9.19 9.75 -2.13
CA GLU A 220 -8.06 9.96 -3.02
C GLU A 220 -7.63 8.64 -3.65
N GLU A 221 -7.22 8.69 -4.91
CA GLU A 221 -6.70 7.56 -5.68
C GLU A 221 -5.56 8.03 -6.57
N GLY A 222 -4.52 7.21 -6.70
CA GLY A 222 -3.39 7.51 -7.57
C GLY A 222 -2.38 6.37 -7.63
N SER A 223 -1.28 6.58 -8.37
CA SER A 223 -0.12 5.71 -8.22
C SER A 223 0.43 5.83 -6.79
N THR A 224 1.03 4.77 -6.27
CA THR A 224 1.63 4.80 -4.93
C THR A 224 2.63 5.95 -4.81
N LEU A 225 3.45 6.16 -5.84
CA LEU A 225 4.40 7.27 -5.86
C LEU A 225 3.70 8.63 -5.71
N GLU A 226 2.64 8.92 -6.50
CA GLU A 226 1.90 10.19 -6.43
C GLU A 226 1.29 10.43 -5.06
N VAL A 227 0.61 9.42 -4.50
CA VAL A 227 -0.06 9.55 -3.19
C VAL A 227 0.95 9.77 -2.07
N PHE A 228 2.14 9.16 -2.14
CA PHE A 228 3.20 9.34 -1.15
C PHE A 228 3.99 10.64 -1.31
N THR A 229 4.16 11.11 -2.55
CA THR A 229 4.94 12.32 -2.81
C THR A 229 4.10 13.60 -2.80
N ASN A 230 2.81 13.52 -3.15
CA ASN A 230 1.91 14.68 -3.25
C ASN A 230 0.49 14.36 -2.75
N PRO A 231 0.33 13.99 -1.46
CA PRO A 231 -0.98 13.71 -0.87
C PRO A 231 -1.84 14.97 -0.85
N LYS A 232 -3.07 14.88 -1.38
CA LYS A 232 -3.97 16.04 -1.55
C LYS A 232 -4.92 16.22 -0.39
N LYS A 233 -5.36 15.10 0.24
CA LYS A 233 -6.37 15.14 1.30
C LYS A 233 -5.72 15.10 2.68
N PRO A 234 -6.31 15.76 3.71
CA PRO A 234 -5.78 15.74 5.07
C PRO A 234 -5.55 14.31 5.59
N THR A 235 -6.55 13.44 5.48
CA THR A 235 -6.46 12.03 5.89
C THR A 235 -5.32 11.29 5.18
N THR A 236 -5.11 11.57 3.88
CA THR A 236 -3.98 10.97 3.13
C THR A 236 -2.64 11.49 3.65
N LYS A 237 -2.55 12.79 3.96
CA LYS A 237 -1.33 13.39 4.55
C LYS A 237 -1.00 12.75 5.90
N ASP A 238 -2.00 12.51 6.74
CA ASP A 238 -1.82 11.87 8.05
C ASP A 238 -1.31 10.42 7.88
N PHE A 239 -1.88 9.65 6.94
CA PHE A 239 -1.42 8.30 6.65
C PHE A 239 0.01 8.30 6.11
N VAL A 240 0.33 9.14 5.13
CA VAL A 240 1.68 9.24 4.56
C VAL A 240 2.67 9.71 5.63
N GLY A 241 2.31 10.71 6.43
CA GLY A 241 3.14 11.26 7.49
C GLY A 241 3.53 10.25 8.58
N SER A 242 2.73 9.17 8.76
CA SER A 242 3.06 8.10 9.72
C SER A 242 4.24 7.22 9.28
N VAL A 243 4.55 7.17 7.98
CA VAL A 243 5.60 6.31 7.39
C VAL A 243 6.74 7.13 6.81
N VAL A 244 6.40 8.32 6.34
CA VAL A 244 7.28 9.23 5.62
C VAL A 244 7.29 10.54 6.40
N SER A 245 8.29 10.72 7.27
CA SER A 245 8.41 11.97 8.02
C SER A 245 8.81 13.11 7.08
N ASP A 246 7.86 13.99 6.80
CA ASP A 246 8.04 15.20 5.99
C ASP A 246 8.36 16.43 6.84
N ASN A 247 8.29 16.31 8.17
CA ASN A 247 8.45 17.40 9.11
C ASN A 247 9.73 17.21 9.93
N LEU A 248 10.27 18.34 10.40
CA LEU A 248 11.30 18.33 11.43
C LEU A 248 10.76 17.62 12.68
N PRO A 249 11.58 16.78 13.34
CA PRO A 249 11.23 16.25 14.65
C PRO A 249 10.84 17.37 15.60
N GLN A 250 9.82 17.16 16.44
CA GLN A 250 9.38 18.17 17.42
C GLN A 250 10.55 18.66 18.29
N GLU A 251 11.43 17.76 18.67
CA GLU A 251 12.62 18.11 19.43
C GLU A 251 13.57 19.07 18.68
N ALA A 252 13.65 18.96 17.34
CA ALA A 252 14.42 19.91 16.54
C ALA A 252 13.76 21.29 16.45
N LEU A 253 12.44 21.34 16.44
CA LEU A 253 11.66 22.59 16.45
C LEU A 253 11.75 23.32 17.79
N GLU A 254 11.87 22.62 18.92
CA GLU A 254 12.01 23.21 20.25
C GLU A 254 13.32 23.99 20.43
N HIS A 255 14.34 23.69 19.62
CA HIS A 255 15.64 24.33 19.66
C HIS A 255 15.83 25.41 18.58
N ILE A 256 14.83 25.67 17.77
CA ILE A 256 14.86 26.60 16.63
C ILE A 256 13.83 27.69 16.84
N GLU A 257 14.28 28.97 16.88
CA GLU A 257 13.38 30.11 16.84
C GLU A 257 12.94 30.34 15.39
N LEU A 258 11.75 29.82 15.04
CA LEU A 258 11.18 29.89 13.70
C LEU A 258 10.33 31.14 13.52
N HIS A 259 10.56 31.85 12.42
CA HIS A 259 9.80 33.02 12.00
C HIS A 259 9.16 32.76 10.64
N ASP A 260 7.93 33.21 10.44
CA ASP A 260 7.23 33.07 9.14
C ASP A 260 7.82 33.99 8.07
N ASP A 261 8.28 35.18 8.48
CA ASP A 261 8.85 36.18 7.59
C ASP A 261 10.34 36.38 7.88
N TRP A 262 11.07 36.84 6.85
CA TRP A 262 12.46 37.20 7.00
C TRP A 262 12.63 38.42 7.92
N ILE A 263 13.50 38.30 8.90
CA ILE A 263 13.96 39.39 9.76
C ILE A 263 15.49 39.46 9.77
N ALA A 264 16.05 40.65 10.09
CA ALA A 264 17.49 40.80 10.10
C ALA A 264 18.17 39.81 11.06
N GLY A 265 19.15 39.07 10.58
CA GLY A 265 19.86 38.04 11.34
C GLY A 265 19.24 36.64 11.29
N THR A 266 18.26 36.43 10.41
CA THR A 266 17.71 35.09 10.13
C THR A 266 18.19 34.56 8.78
N ALA A 267 18.19 33.23 8.66
CA ALA A 267 18.50 32.48 7.43
C ALA A 267 17.30 31.63 7.01
N PRO A 268 17.07 31.45 5.69
CA PRO A 268 15.95 30.66 5.22
C PRO A 268 16.11 29.17 5.58
N LEU A 269 15.03 28.61 6.11
CA LEU A 269 14.86 27.18 6.36
C LEU A 269 14.12 26.57 5.17
N VAL A 270 14.78 25.70 4.42
CA VAL A 270 14.32 25.20 3.14
C VAL A 270 14.10 23.70 3.19
N LYS A 271 12.92 23.26 2.79
CA LYS A 271 12.59 21.86 2.54
C LYS A 271 12.85 21.55 1.07
N LEU A 272 13.62 20.51 0.80
CA LEU A 272 13.95 20.01 -0.53
C LEU A 272 13.44 18.59 -0.67
N LYS A 273 12.78 18.30 -1.80
CA LYS A 273 12.29 16.97 -2.11
C LYS A 273 12.77 16.55 -3.49
N PHE A 274 13.32 15.37 -3.54
CA PHE A 274 13.94 14.77 -4.71
C PHE A 274 13.18 13.51 -5.10
N THR A 275 12.96 13.27 -6.39
CA THR A 275 12.27 12.06 -6.86
C THR A 275 13.04 11.43 -8.01
N GLY A 276 13.30 10.13 -7.93
CA GLY A 276 14.01 9.38 -8.96
C GLY A 276 15.45 9.90 -9.18
N GLN A 277 15.81 10.13 -10.42
CA GLN A 277 17.17 10.58 -10.77
C GLN A 277 17.58 11.91 -10.12
N ALA A 278 16.63 12.74 -9.73
CA ALA A 278 16.92 13.98 -9.03
C ALA A 278 17.54 13.78 -7.64
N THR A 279 17.47 12.57 -7.05
CA THR A 279 18.14 12.25 -5.77
C THR A 279 19.67 12.28 -5.87
N ASP A 280 20.24 12.19 -7.07
CA ASP A 280 21.68 12.24 -7.30
C ASP A 280 22.20 13.67 -7.51
N GLU A 281 21.32 14.68 -7.55
CA GLU A 281 21.71 16.09 -7.75
C GLU A 281 22.49 16.61 -6.53
N PRO A 282 23.73 17.15 -6.73
CA PRO A 282 24.58 17.61 -5.64
C PRO A 282 24.19 19.03 -5.17
N VAL A 283 22.93 19.23 -4.77
CA VAL A 283 22.35 20.55 -4.45
C VAL A 283 23.15 21.26 -3.36
N VAL A 284 23.43 20.58 -2.25
CA VAL A 284 24.17 21.16 -1.12
C VAL A 284 25.57 21.62 -1.57
N ALA A 285 26.30 20.76 -2.29
CA ALA A 285 27.61 21.13 -2.83
C ALA A 285 27.54 22.29 -3.83
N GLY A 286 26.45 22.36 -4.61
CA GLY A 286 26.19 23.47 -5.53
C GLY A 286 26.00 24.81 -4.81
N LEU A 287 25.22 24.81 -3.72
CA LEU A 287 24.96 25.98 -2.89
C LEU A 287 26.24 26.51 -2.24
N VAL A 288 27.02 25.63 -1.63
CA VAL A 288 28.29 25.99 -0.98
C VAL A 288 29.28 26.56 -1.99
N ARG A 289 29.50 25.88 -3.13
CA ARG A 289 30.57 26.26 -4.08
C ARG A 289 30.23 27.47 -4.93
N ARG A 290 28.97 27.68 -5.32
CA ARG A 290 28.55 28.74 -6.24
C ARG A 290 28.20 30.05 -5.53
N PHE A 291 27.60 29.92 -4.34
CA PHE A 291 27.04 31.06 -3.62
C PHE A 291 27.77 31.33 -2.29
N ASP A 292 28.79 30.53 -1.95
CA ASP A 292 29.57 30.70 -0.72
C ASP A 292 28.65 30.76 0.52
N LEU A 293 27.73 29.80 0.56
CA LEU A 293 26.75 29.63 1.65
C LEU A 293 27.20 28.49 2.58
N ASP A 294 27.00 28.67 3.86
CA ASP A 294 27.11 27.59 4.85
C ASP A 294 25.75 26.90 4.95
N VAL A 295 25.70 25.62 4.53
CA VAL A 295 24.46 24.83 4.51
C VAL A 295 24.43 23.89 5.70
N SER A 296 23.55 24.16 6.66
CA SER A 296 23.32 23.28 7.82
C SER A 296 22.18 22.31 7.49
N ILE A 297 22.44 21.00 7.56
CA ILE A 297 21.42 19.97 7.35
C ILE A 297 20.77 19.65 8.70
N LEU A 298 19.47 19.93 8.85
CA LEU A 298 18.71 19.62 10.05
C LEU A 298 18.02 18.25 9.98
N PHE A 299 17.63 17.86 8.78
CA PHE A 299 17.01 16.57 8.53
C PHE A 299 17.39 16.09 7.13
N GLY A 300 17.59 14.78 6.97
CA GLY A 300 17.82 14.17 5.67
C GLY A 300 17.53 12.69 5.68
N GLY A 301 16.93 12.22 4.59
CA GLY A 301 16.65 10.80 4.38
C GLY A 301 16.35 10.50 2.92
N ILE A 302 16.62 9.26 2.54
CA ILE A 302 16.22 8.70 1.24
C ILE A 302 15.37 7.47 1.52
N ASP A 303 14.16 7.50 1.04
CA ASP A 303 13.22 6.38 1.06
C ASP A 303 13.09 5.80 -0.35
N TYR A 304 12.64 4.56 -0.42
CA TYR A 304 12.28 3.94 -1.68
C TYR A 304 10.77 3.66 -1.68
N ILE A 305 10.09 4.14 -2.73
CA ILE A 305 8.70 3.80 -3.02
C ILE A 305 8.76 2.89 -4.24
N GLN A 306 8.55 1.59 -4.02
CA GLN A 306 8.87 0.55 -5.01
C GLN A 306 10.35 0.68 -5.45
N ASN A 307 10.59 0.99 -6.73
CA ASN A 307 11.93 1.14 -7.31
C ASN A 307 12.35 2.61 -7.50
N THR A 308 11.57 3.56 -6.97
CA THR A 308 11.84 4.99 -7.11
C THR A 308 12.38 5.56 -5.81
N SER A 309 13.57 6.15 -5.86
CA SER A 309 14.14 6.88 -4.72
C SER A 309 13.39 8.19 -4.49
N VAL A 310 13.08 8.49 -3.23
CA VAL A 310 12.50 9.78 -2.80
C VAL A 310 13.39 10.32 -1.69
N GLY A 311 14.17 11.35 -2.02
CA GLY A 311 15.06 12.05 -1.09
C GLY A 311 14.35 13.26 -0.48
N ARG A 312 14.67 13.56 0.78
CA ARG A 312 14.24 14.75 1.49
C ARG A 312 15.37 15.33 2.30
N LEU A 313 15.51 16.65 2.22
CA LEU A 313 16.42 17.40 3.05
C LEU A 313 15.70 18.62 3.60
N ILE A 314 15.98 18.95 4.85
CA ILE A 314 15.63 20.24 5.43
C ILE A 314 16.93 20.91 5.82
N VAL A 315 17.20 22.08 5.23
CA VAL A 315 18.46 22.77 5.32
C VAL A 315 18.26 24.23 5.70
N ILE A 316 19.24 24.79 6.44
CA ILE A 316 19.36 26.22 6.67
C ILE A 316 20.44 26.76 5.71
N LEU A 317 20.13 27.83 4.98
CA LEU A 317 21.08 28.52 4.10
C LEU A 317 21.69 29.73 4.85
N ASN A 318 22.78 29.48 5.59
CA ASN A 318 23.48 30.53 6.33
C ASN A 318 24.42 31.32 5.41
N GLY A 319 24.53 32.62 5.63
CA GLY A 319 25.43 33.50 4.89
C GLY A 319 24.83 34.86 4.56
N ASP A 320 25.37 35.51 3.55
CA ASP A 320 24.84 36.76 3.07
C ASP A 320 23.41 36.61 2.52
N PRO A 321 22.44 37.47 2.95
CA PRO A 321 21.04 37.36 2.51
C PRO A 321 20.82 37.41 1.00
N MET A 322 21.63 38.19 0.26
CA MET A 322 21.55 38.25 -1.20
C MET A 322 22.02 36.94 -1.85
N LYS A 323 23.12 36.36 -1.34
CA LYS A 323 23.61 35.06 -1.77
C LYS A 323 22.63 33.94 -1.45
N ALA A 324 21.96 33.99 -0.27
CA ALA A 324 20.92 33.03 0.09
C ALA A 324 19.73 33.11 -0.88
N GLN A 325 19.32 34.30 -1.29
CA GLN A 325 18.28 34.49 -2.30
C GLN A 325 18.70 33.95 -3.68
N GLU A 326 19.93 34.23 -4.12
CA GLU A 326 20.48 33.65 -5.37
C GLU A 326 20.54 32.10 -5.29
N GLY A 327 20.87 31.54 -4.12
CA GLY A 327 20.84 30.10 -3.85
C GLY A 327 19.42 29.51 -3.97
N LEU A 328 18.41 30.21 -3.45
CA LEU A 328 17.00 29.80 -3.58
C LEU A 328 16.56 29.83 -5.05
N ASP A 329 16.95 30.86 -5.80
CA ASP A 329 16.62 30.96 -7.22
C ASP A 329 17.31 29.86 -8.04
N TYR A 330 18.55 29.51 -7.69
CA TYR A 330 19.24 28.34 -8.27
C TYR A 330 18.52 27.05 -7.98
N ILE A 331 18.09 26.79 -6.73
CA ILE A 331 17.32 25.59 -6.36
C ILE A 331 16.07 25.46 -7.24
N ARG A 332 15.36 26.55 -7.50
CA ARG A 332 14.16 26.58 -8.36
C ARG A 332 14.43 26.21 -9.82
N THR A 333 15.69 26.27 -10.28
CA THR A 333 16.06 25.81 -11.64
C THR A 333 16.31 24.32 -11.72
N LEU A 334 16.45 23.63 -10.60
CA LEU A 334 16.72 22.21 -10.54
C LEU A 334 15.42 21.39 -10.66
N PRO A 335 15.49 20.13 -11.10
CA PRO A 335 14.33 19.26 -11.22
C PRO A 335 13.90 18.67 -9.86
N ILE A 336 13.78 19.51 -8.83
CA ILE A 336 13.41 19.17 -7.46
C ILE A 336 12.30 20.09 -6.96
N GLU A 337 11.52 19.62 -6.00
CA GLU A 337 10.55 20.46 -5.30
C GLU A 337 11.25 21.16 -4.13
N SER A 338 10.97 22.45 -3.93
CA SER A 338 11.54 23.24 -2.85
C SER A 338 10.49 24.17 -2.22
N GLU A 339 10.54 24.30 -0.91
CA GLU A 339 9.65 25.15 -0.12
C GLU A 339 10.47 25.83 0.98
N VAL A 340 10.34 27.16 1.10
CA VAL A 340 10.83 27.88 2.28
C VAL A 340 9.78 27.74 3.37
N ILE A 341 10.11 26.99 4.41
CA ILE A 341 9.17 26.68 5.51
C ILE A 341 9.28 27.68 6.66
N GLY A 342 10.16 28.65 6.55
CA GLY A 342 10.37 29.73 7.50
C GLY A 342 11.79 30.27 7.52
N TYR A 343 12.09 31.08 8.52
CA TYR A 343 13.40 31.68 8.73
C TYR A 343 13.84 31.44 10.17
N VAL A 344 15.10 31.10 10.34
CA VAL A 344 15.67 30.78 11.67
C VAL A 344 16.87 31.65 11.96
N ARG A 345 17.15 31.93 13.23
CA ARG A 345 18.37 32.67 13.61
C ARG A 345 19.59 31.94 13.05
N ALA A 346 20.43 32.68 12.31
CA ALA A 346 21.69 32.18 11.81
C ALA A 346 22.58 31.76 13.01
N SER A 347 23.11 30.54 12.98
CA SER A 347 24.16 30.14 13.92
C SER A 347 25.42 30.95 13.60
N ASN A 348 25.89 31.72 14.56
CA ASN A 348 27.18 32.44 14.44
C ASN A 348 28.35 31.46 14.40
#